data_6db55226ff206ad8470cf2c4030a2144
#
_entry.id   6db55226ff206ad8470cf2c4030a2144
#
_cell.length_a   1.000
_cell.length_b   1.000
_cell.length_c   1.000
_cell.angle_alpha   90.00
_cell.angle_beta   90.00
_cell.angle_gamma   90.00
#
_symmetry.space_group_name_H-M   'P 1'
#
loop_
_entity.id
_entity.type
_entity.pdbx_description
1 polymer ?
#
loop_
_entity_poly.entity_id
_entity_poly.type
_entity_poly.pdbx_seq_one_letter_code
_entity_poly.pdbx_strand_id
1 'polypeptide(L)'
;MCVRACVCAAGDEYCHNEEFAAECYDGDVILMTSALYGRMAVGRCVKTDFGFVGCYKDVMSELHERCSGRSYCTVRVPDTQLDSTDPCHSDLKSYLHAAYVCVTGQCARHACMPAVASRPTCSL
;
A
#
# COMPACT_ATOMS: atom_id res chain seq x y z
N MET A 1 3.94 -19.43 -15.91
CA MET A 1 3.68 -18.36 -15.11
C MET A 1 2.30 -18.26 -14.62
N CYS A 2 2.21 -18.33 -13.39
CA CYS A 2 0.94 -18.43 -12.83
C CYS A 2 0.38 -17.14 -12.40
N VAL A 3 1.15 -16.17 -12.22
CA VAL A 3 0.66 -14.93 -11.67
C VAL A 3 0.95 -13.79 -12.61
N ARG A 4 -0.06 -13.11 -12.96
CA ARG A 4 0.07 -11.84 -13.62
C ARG A 4 -0.71 -10.88 -12.78
N ALA A 5 -0.21 -9.72 -12.65
CA ALA A 5 -0.81 -8.73 -11.80
C ALA A 5 -1.36 -7.60 -12.62
N CYS A 6 -2.43 -7.05 -12.14
CA CYS A 6 -3.01 -5.89 -12.73
C CYS A 6 -2.69 -4.73 -11.80
N VAL A 7 -1.92 -3.80 -12.27
CA VAL A 7 -1.57 -2.67 -11.42
C VAL A 7 -2.76 -1.74 -11.37
N CYS A 8 -3.42 -1.75 -10.25
CA CYS A 8 -4.64 -0.97 -10.11
C CYS A 8 -4.38 0.40 -9.52
N ALA A 9 -3.25 0.58 -8.88
CA ALA A 9 -2.88 1.86 -8.34
C ALA A 9 -1.38 1.92 -8.24
N ALA A 10 -0.84 3.07 -8.49
CA ALA A 10 0.60 3.26 -8.46
C ALA A 10 1.12 3.45 -7.05
N GLY A 11 0.28 3.47 -6.10
CA GLY A 11 0.67 3.77 -4.74
C GLY A 11 0.19 5.14 -4.35
N ASP A 12 -0.07 5.31 -3.09
CA ASP A 12 -0.59 6.56 -2.58
C ASP A 12 -0.09 6.78 -1.16
N GLU A 13 -0.26 7.99 -0.69
CA GLU A 13 0.11 8.37 0.65
C GLU A 13 -1.13 8.37 1.53
N TYR A 14 -0.98 7.83 2.73
CA TYR A 14 -2.06 7.78 3.72
C TYR A 14 -1.56 8.51 4.95
N CYS A 15 -2.07 9.69 5.16
CA CYS A 15 -1.58 10.58 6.19
C CYS A 15 -2.10 10.18 7.57
N HIS A 16 -1.59 10.86 8.58
CA HIS A 16 -2.05 10.66 9.95
C HIS A 16 -3.58 10.80 10.00
N ASN A 17 -4.22 9.86 10.62
CA ASN A 17 -5.69 9.74 10.74
C ASN A 17 -6.39 9.31 9.45
N GLU A 18 -5.66 8.84 8.48
CA GLU A 18 -6.25 8.25 7.28
C GLU A 18 -6.11 6.74 7.32
N GLU A 19 -6.75 6.08 6.40
CA GLU A 19 -6.75 4.64 6.36
C GLU A 19 -6.39 4.15 4.96
N PHE A 20 -5.42 3.26 4.91
CA PHE A 20 -5.11 2.55 3.68
C PHE A 20 -6.12 1.41 3.56
N ALA A 21 -6.83 1.35 2.45
CA ALA A 21 -7.78 0.28 2.20
C ALA A 21 -7.46 -0.34 0.85
N ALA A 22 -7.23 -1.63 0.85
CA ALA A 22 -6.96 -2.38 -0.37
C ALA A 22 -8.11 -3.34 -0.59
N GLU A 23 -8.58 -3.41 -1.81
CA GLU A 23 -9.73 -4.24 -2.11
C GLU A 23 -9.60 -4.82 -3.50
N CYS A 24 -9.92 -6.08 -3.64
CA CYS A 24 -9.91 -6.76 -4.93
C CYS A 24 -11.28 -7.39 -5.19
N TYR A 25 -11.55 -7.65 -6.45
CA TYR A 25 -12.82 -8.28 -6.82
C TYR A 25 -12.82 -9.75 -6.41
N ASP A 26 -13.99 -10.33 -6.43
CA ASP A 26 -14.17 -11.73 -6.07
C ASP A 26 -13.22 -12.60 -6.86
N GLY A 27 -12.58 -13.50 -6.17
CA GLY A 27 -11.62 -14.41 -6.79
C GLY A 27 -10.22 -13.87 -6.89
N ASP A 28 -10.06 -12.59 -6.65
CA ASP A 28 -8.73 -11.97 -6.66
C ASP A 28 -8.27 -11.71 -5.25
N VAL A 29 -6.98 -11.64 -5.10
CA VAL A 29 -6.38 -11.33 -3.81
C VAL A 29 -5.36 -10.23 -3.96
N ILE A 30 -5.12 -9.55 -2.85
CA ILE A 30 -4.15 -8.47 -2.79
C ILE A 30 -2.74 -9.03 -2.81
N LEU A 31 -1.87 -8.38 -3.53
CA LEU A 31 -0.44 -8.61 -3.42
C LEU A 31 0.19 -7.23 -3.21
N MET A 32 0.77 -7.04 -2.03
CA MET A 32 1.44 -5.77 -1.75
C MET A 32 2.69 -5.65 -2.60
N THR A 33 2.93 -4.49 -3.14
CA THR A 33 4.11 -4.26 -3.97
C THR A 33 5.06 -3.25 -3.37
N SER A 34 4.57 -2.40 -2.46
CA SER A 34 5.42 -1.41 -1.82
C SER A 34 4.77 -0.95 -0.54
N ALA A 35 5.55 -0.74 0.49
CA ALA A 35 5.06 -0.15 1.72
C ALA A 35 6.20 0.51 2.47
N LEU A 36 6.08 1.82 2.66
CA LEU A 36 7.08 2.62 3.38
C LEU A 36 6.35 3.42 4.45
N TYR A 37 6.95 3.53 5.61
CA TYR A 37 6.36 4.26 6.72
C TYR A 37 7.36 5.23 7.32
N GLY A 38 6.93 6.45 7.51
CA GLY A 38 7.77 7.51 8.07
C GLY A 38 7.48 8.83 7.38
N ARG A 39 8.52 9.56 7.08
CA ARG A 39 8.41 10.87 6.44
C ARG A 39 9.32 10.85 5.22
N MET A 40 8.79 10.33 4.12
CA MET A 40 9.61 10.10 2.93
C MET A 40 9.95 11.38 2.20
N ALA A 41 8.96 12.21 1.97
CA ALA A 41 9.16 13.41 1.16
C ALA A 41 8.08 14.44 1.43
N VAL A 42 8.34 15.67 1.04
CA VAL A 42 7.31 16.68 1.06
C VAL A 42 6.25 16.33 0.03
N GLY A 43 5.01 16.48 0.39
CA GLY A 43 3.88 16.15 -0.46
C GLY A 43 2.58 16.43 0.25
N ARG A 44 1.61 15.58 0.06
CA ARG A 44 0.31 15.78 0.67
C ARG A 44 0.35 15.65 2.18
N CYS A 45 1.15 14.73 2.69
CA CYS A 45 1.18 14.45 4.12
C CYS A 45 2.21 15.25 4.89
N VAL A 46 3.25 15.71 4.22
CA VAL A 46 4.30 16.51 4.84
C VAL A 46 4.43 17.77 4.00
N LYS A 47 3.92 18.87 4.53
CA LYS A 47 3.82 20.09 3.74
C LYS A 47 5.12 20.86 3.64
N THR A 48 5.99 20.72 4.62
CA THR A 48 7.19 21.51 4.67
C THR A 48 8.33 20.66 5.19
N ASP A 49 9.52 20.88 4.61
CA ASP A 49 10.69 20.18 5.06
C ASP A 49 11.45 21.09 6.01
N PHE A 50 11.49 20.72 7.28
CA PHE A 50 12.27 21.42 8.28
C PHE A 50 13.50 20.60 8.66
N GLY A 51 13.98 19.75 7.74
CA GLY A 51 15.12 18.92 8.04
C GLY A 51 14.74 17.56 8.61
N PHE A 52 13.47 17.24 8.63
CA PHE A 52 12.99 15.98 9.20
C PHE A 52 12.29 15.09 8.16
N VAL A 53 12.73 15.19 6.92
CA VAL A 53 12.22 14.36 5.85
C VAL A 53 13.33 13.43 5.44
N GLY A 54 12.94 12.25 4.96
CA GLY A 54 13.92 11.23 4.60
C GLY A 54 14.10 10.16 5.67
N CYS A 55 13.41 10.28 6.79
CA CYS A 55 13.41 9.22 7.79
C CYS A 55 12.22 8.31 7.51
N TYR A 56 12.48 7.09 7.11
CA TYR A 56 11.42 6.15 6.86
C TYR A 56 11.98 4.74 6.90
N LYS A 57 11.09 3.78 6.93
CA LYS A 57 11.45 2.38 6.95
C LYS A 57 10.57 1.62 5.99
N ASP A 58 11.15 0.62 5.36
CA ASP A 58 10.41 -0.30 4.52
C ASP A 58 9.61 -1.22 5.44
N VAL A 59 8.31 -1.20 5.31
CA VAL A 59 7.43 -2.02 6.13
C VAL A 59 6.69 -3.05 5.27
N MET A 60 7.31 -3.43 4.17
CA MET A 60 6.69 -4.35 3.23
C MET A 60 6.32 -5.67 3.89
N SER A 61 7.19 -6.22 4.74
CA SER A 61 6.88 -7.50 5.34
C SER A 61 5.67 -7.42 6.26
N GLU A 62 5.52 -6.33 6.98
CA GLU A 62 4.36 -6.14 7.84
C GLU A 62 3.07 -6.05 7.03
N LEU A 63 3.08 -5.26 5.96
CA LEU A 63 1.90 -5.10 5.13
C LEU A 63 1.62 -6.36 4.32
N HIS A 64 2.66 -7.02 3.87
CA HIS A 64 2.50 -8.28 3.16
C HIS A 64 1.81 -9.32 4.04
N GLU A 65 2.24 -9.41 5.29
CA GLU A 65 1.66 -10.36 6.20
C GLU A 65 0.20 -10.05 6.52
N ARG A 66 -0.14 -8.78 6.61
CA ARG A 66 -1.49 -8.38 6.93
C ARG A 66 -2.45 -8.43 5.76
N CYS A 67 -1.98 -8.12 4.57
CA CYS A 67 -2.85 -7.83 3.45
C CYS A 67 -2.73 -8.79 2.28
N SER A 68 -1.53 -9.27 1.97
CA SER A 68 -1.38 -10.11 0.79
C SER A 68 -2.10 -11.44 0.97
N GLY A 69 -2.77 -11.86 -0.08
CA GLY A 69 -3.56 -13.08 -0.04
C GLY A 69 -4.98 -12.88 0.39
N ARG A 70 -5.35 -11.67 0.76
CA ARG A 70 -6.72 -11.38 1.17
C ARG A 70 -7.40 -10.59 0.08
N SER A 71 -8.72 -10.60 0.06
CA SER A 71 -9.47 -9.80 -0.90
C SER A 71 -9.70 -8.38 -0.40
N TYR A 72 -9.49 -8.13 0.87
CA TYR A 72 -9.74 -6.85 1.49
C TYR A 72 -8.83 -6.66 2.69
N CYS A 73 -8.29 -5.48 2.86
CA CYS A 73 -7.38 -5.20 3.96
C CYS A 73 -7.40 -3.70 4.26
N THR A 74 -7.35 -3.35 5.52
CA THR A 74 -7.24 -1.96 5.92
C THR A 74 -6.13 -1.79 6.94
N VAL A 75 -5.43 -0.68 6.86
CA VAL A 75 -4.41 -0.31 7.83
C VAL A 75 -4.59 1.17 8.14
N ARG A 76 -4.88 1.46 9.39
CA ARG A 76 -5.11 2.82 9.79
C ARG A 76 -3.80 3.48 10.19
N VAL A 77 -3.67 4.74 9.91
CA VAL A 77 -2.49 5.51 10.28
C VAL A 77 -2.89 6.48 11.40
N PRO A 78 -2.24 6.49 12.56
CA PRO A 78 -1.08 5.69 12.90
C PRO A 78 -1.45 4.26 13.30
N ASP A 79 -0.47 3.39 13.21
CA ASP A 79 -0.62 1.99 13.56
C ASP A 79 0.47 1.63 14.56
N THR A 80 0.11 0.96 15.63
CA THR A 80 1.04 0.65 16.71
C THR A 80 2.25 -0.15 16.23
N GLN A 81 1.99 -1.14 15.40
CA GLN A 81 3.08 -1.99 14.92
C GLN A 81 4.01 -1.21 13.98
N LEU A 82 3.47 -0.38 13.13
CA LEU A 82 4.28 0.44 12.25
C LEU A 82 5.05 1.49 13.04
N ASP A 83 4.40 2.08 14.04
CA ASP A 83 5.06 3.08 14.86
C ASP A 83 6.26 2.51 15.61
N SER A 84 6.19 1.24 15.97
CA SER A 84 7.28 0.64 16.72
C SER A 84 8.58 0.54 15.92
N THR A 85 8.48 0.64 14.60
CA THR A 85 9.65 0.57 13.73
C THR A 85 9.98 1.93 13.10
N ASP A 86 9.23 2.96 13.45
CA ASP A 86 9.36 4.28 12.82
C ASP A 86 10.69 4.92 13.24
N PRO A 87 11.55 5.24 12.29
CA PRO A 87 12.83 5.86 12.61
C PRO A 87 12.73 7.35 12.81
N CYS A 88 11.56 7.95 12.58
CA CYS A 88 11.41 9.38 12.75
C CYS A 88 11.21 9.73 14.20
N HIS A 89 11.50 10.99 14.52
CA HIS A 89 11.32 11.47 15.88
C HIS A 89 9.85 11.33 16.27
N SER A 90 9.59 10.92 17.50
CA SER A 90 8.23 10.61 17.94
C SER A 90 7.29 11.81 17.91
N ASP A 91 7.82 13.01 17.92
CA ASP A 91 6.98 14.21 17.86
C ASP A 91 6.50 14.52 16.45
N LEU A 92 7.00 13.80 15.47
CA LEU A 92 6.64 14.04 14.07
C LEU A 92 5.61 13.03 13.62
N LYS A 93 4.65 13.50 12.86
CA LYS A 93 3.62 12.61 12.34
C LYS A 93 4.13 11.92 11.10
N SER A 94 4.08 10.60 11.13
CA SER A 94 4.50 9.80 9.99
C SER A 94 3.32 9.44 9.12
N TYR A 95 3.59 9.03 7.91
CA TYR A 95 2.55 8.60 7.00
C TYR A 95 2.97 7.29 6.32
N LEU A 96 2.00 6.63 5.73
CA LEU A 96 2.21 5.37 5.04
C LEU A 96 2.14 5.61 3.54
N HIS A 97 3.13 5.12 2.82
CA HIS A 97 3.05 5.05 1.37
C HIS A 97 2.91 3.58 1.02
N ALA A 98 1.84 3.23 0.32
CA ALA A 98 1.57 1.83 0.04
C ALA A 98 1.03 1.66 -1.37
N ALA A 99 1.37 0.54 -1.97
CA ALA A 99 0.89 0.17 -3.29
C ALA A 99 0.61 -1.32 -3.31
N TYR A 100 -0.36 -1.72 -4.09
CA TYR A 100 -0.71 -3.12 -4.22
C TYR A 100 -1.25 -3.38 -5.61
N VAL A 101 -1.31 -4.66 -5.95
CA VAL A 101 -1.98 -5.12 -7.17
C VAL A 101 -2.95 -6.21 -6.77
N CYS A 102 -3.91 -6.47 -7.62
CA CYS A 102 -4.83 -7.58 -7.43
C CYS A 102 -4.41 -8.70 -8.36
N VAL A 103 -4.28 -9.91 -7.83
CA VAL A 103 -3.90 -11.06 -8.63
C VAL A 103 -4.97 -12.12 -8.47
N THR A 104 -5.12 -12.97 -9.49
CA THR A 104 -6.12 -14.02 -9.38
C THR A 104 -5.59 -15.09 -8.44
N GLY A 105 -6.50 -15.67 -7.69
CA GLY A 105 -6.13 -16.78 -6.84
C GLY A 105 -5.83 -18.03 -7.64
N GLN A 106 -6.21 -18.10 -8.92
CA GLN A 106 -5.89 -19.18 -9.76
C GLN A 106 -4.79 -18.78 -10.68
N CYS A 107 -3.95 -19.70 -10.91
CA CYS A 107 -2.88 -19.42 -11.80
C CYS A 107 -3.45 -19.07 -13.08
N ALA A 108 -3.26 -17.96 -13.40
CA ALA A 108 -3.53 -17.68 -14.51
C ALA A 108 -4.15 -17.26 -15.44
N ARG A 109 -5.03 -17.59 -15.52
CA ARG A 109 -5.58 -17.41 -16.65
C ARG A 109 -6.05 -16.10 -16.81
N HIS A 110 -6.48 -15.38 -16.01
CA HIS A 110 -6.97 -14.17 -16.41
C HIS A 110 -6.53 -13.11 -15.59
N ALA A 111 -5.45 -13.23 -15.14
CA ALA A 111 -4.91 -12.31 -14.40
C ALA A 111 -5.38 -10.97 -14.74
N CYS A 112 -4.89 -10.08 -14.75
CA CYS A 112 -5.18 -8.74 -14.95
C CYS A 112 -6.18 -8.44 -16.02
N MET A 113 -7.32 -8.77 -15.86
CA MET A 113 -8.34 -8.64 -16.86
C MET A 113 -8.58 -7.22 -17.21
N PRO A 114 -7.85 -6.69 -18.13
CA PRO A 114 -8.02 -5.29 -18.45
C PRO A 114 -9.36 -4.98 -19.03
N ALA A 115 -9.95 -5.97 -19.57
CA ALA A 115 -11.23 -5.75 -20.16
C ALA A 115 -12.33 -5.52 -19.16
N VAL A 116 -12.04 -5.69 -17.91
CA VAL A 116 -13.05 -5.46 -16.91
C VAL A 116 -13.15 -3.99 -16.68
N ALA A 117 -14.09 -3.39 -17.30
CA ALA A 117 -14.21 -1.95 -17.25
C ALA A 117 -14.47 -1.44 -15.85
N SER A 118 -15.05 -2.26 -15.02
CA SER A 118 -15.32 -1.82 -13.65
C SER A 118 -14.07 -1.78 -12.80
N ARG A 119 -12.93 -2.13 -13.35
CA ARG A 119 -11.68 -1.96 -12.64
C ARG A 119 -11.00 -0.75 -13.20
N PRO A 120 -11.40 0.40 -12.80
CA PRO A 120 -11.01 1.61 -13.48
C PRO A 120 -9.54 1.90 -13.47
N THR A 121 -8.86 1.49 -12.47
CA THR A 121 -7.45 1.83 -12.38
C THR A 121 -6.55 0.69 -12.77
N CYS A 122 -7.12 -0.43 -13.15
CA CYS A 122 -6.31 -1.57 -13.48
C CYS A 122 -5.89 -1.48 -14.93
N SER A 123 -4.62 -1.38 -15.16
CA SER A 123 -4.12 -1.30 -16.51
C SER A 123 -2.89 -2.14 -16.65
N LEU A 124 -2.58 -2.46 -17.84
CA LEU A 124 -1.44 -3.30 -18.13
C LEU A 124 -0.29 -2.51 -18.68
#